data_8b7b471f2edc63d11e1332667bda7dfa
#
_entry.id   8b7b471f2edc63d11e1332667bda7dfa
#
_cell.length_a   1.000
_cell.length_b   1.000
_cell.length_c   1.000
_cell.angle_alpha   90.00
_cell.angle_beta   90.00
_cell.angle_gamma   90.00
#
_symmetry.space_group_name_H-M   'P 1'
#
loop_
_entity.id
_entity.type
_entity.pdbx_description
1 polymer ?
#
loop_
_entity_poly.entity_id
_entity_poly.type
_entity_poly.pdbx_seq_one_letter_code
_entity_poly.pdbx_strand_id
1 'polypeptide(L)'
;MTLKSALRLVLPPVLVKAYRAVFPRPPEFRGAYKTWAEAKARAGSYAAPDILARVLEGALAVKSGRAAFERDSVTFARPELNGPLVAALSYVASATGGPLRVLDFGGALGASYWQSRPFLSPTVNITWDIVEQPNFVAAGREHFADTPLRFFGTIQEAEAATEHDVLLASGVIQYLENPGWLFDQAKASSCPYFILTRLPLQETGSDYAAVEHVPPSIYQATYPAWFFDREALWRRLRGDYEMVFDVDLQQNNNSVDPPGHVLWLLRKQR
;
A
#
# COMPACT_ATOMS: atom_id res chain seq x y z
N MET A 1 -13.91 31.57 3.54
CA MET A 1 -13.98 30.75 4.78
C MET A 1 -14.90 29.58 4.49
N THR A 2 -14.41 28.37 4.47
CA THR A 2 -15.21 27.18 4.17
C THR A 2 -16.07 26.79 5.38
N LEU A 3 -17.26 26.18 5.16
CA LEU A 3 -18.15 25.71 6.22
C LEU A 3 -17.42 24.85 7.27
N LYS A 4 -16.39 24.08 6.84
CA LYS A 4 -15.52 23.28 7.73
C LYS A 4 -14.68 24.14 8.70
N SER A 5 -14.26 25.35 8.33
CA SER A 5 -13.49 26.22 9.21
C SER A 5 -14.38 26.93 10.24
N ALA A 6 -15.63 27.23 9.89
CA ALA A 6 -16.59 27.83 10.81
C ALA A 6 -17.08 26.83 11.89
N LEU A 7 -17.30 25.55 11.53
CA LEU A 7 -17.68 24.52 12.50
C LEU A 7 -16.59 24.25 13.56
N ARG A 8 -15.32 24.45 13.22
CA ARG A 8 -14.20 24.25 14.19
C ARG A 8 -14.15 25.29 15.30
N LEU A 9 -14.75 26.45 15.11
CA LEU A 9 -14.79 27.54 16.11
C LEU A 9 -15.90 27.37 17.14
N VAL A 10 -16.89 26.50 16.89
CA VAL A 10 -18.10 26.35 17.74
C VAL A 10 -18.17 25.00 18.47
N LEU A 11 -17.37 24.00 18.07
CA LEU A 11 -17.40 22.68 18.72
C LEU A 11 -16.55 22.64 20.00
N PRO A 12 -17.08 22.10 21.11
CA PRO A 12 -16.30 21.87 22.33
C PRO A 12 -15.05 21.04 22.04
N PRO A 13 -13.91 21.33 22.71
CA PRO A 13 -12.65 20.61 22.50
C PRO A 13 -12.76 19.08 22.62
N VAL A 14 -13.66 18.58 23.46
CA VAL A 14 -13.96 17.14 23.65
C VAL A 14 -14.56 16.53 22.37
N LEU A 15 -15.49 17.22 21.71
CA LEU A 15 -16.08 16.74 20.46
C LEU A 15 -15.09 16.78 19.30
N VAL A 16 -14.22 17.79 19.27
CA VAL A 16 -13.10 17.85 18.31
C VAL A 16 -12.11 16.71 18.54
N LYS A 17 -11.84 16.35 19.81
CA LYS A 17 -10.97 15.24 20.18
C LYS A 17 -11.59 13.89 19.81
N ALA A 18 -12.88 13.70 20.10
CA ALA A 18 -13.64 12.51 19.71
C ALA A 18 -13.74 12.36 18.18
N TYR A 19 -14.03 13.45 17.45
CA TYR A 19 -14.03 13.47 15.99
C TYR A 19 -12.66 13.07 15.41
N ARG A 20 -11.57 13.59 15.98
CA ARG A 20 -10.20 13.28 15.54
C ARG A 20 -9.78 11.85 15.87
N ALA A 21 -10.35 11.22 16.90
CA ALA A 21 -10.13 9.81 17.23
C ALA A 21 -10.85 8.88 16.25
N VAL A 22 -12.01 9.31 15.72
CA VAL A 22 -12.82 8.53 14.76
C VAL A 22 -12.39 8.78 13.31
N PHE A 23 -11.88 9.99 13.01
CA PHE A 23 -11.42 10.39 11.67
C PHE A 23 -9.97 10.87 11.76
N PRO A 24 -8.99 9.97 11.68
CA PRO A 24 -7.59 10.36 11.65
C PRO A 24 -7.32 11.31 10.49
N ARG A 25 -6.45 12.29 10.69
CA ARG A 25 -6.04 13.17 9.59
C ARG A 25 -5.23 12.35 8.61
N PRO A 26 -5.38 12.59 7.30
CA PRO A 26 -4.46 12.01 6.33
C PRO A 26 -3.02 12.49 6.62
N PRO A 27 -2.01 11.74 6.24
CA PRO A 27 -0.62 12.17 6.27
C PRO A 27 -0.46 13.53 5.58
N GLU A 28 0.46 14.34 6.09
CA GLU A 28 0.80 15.64 5.49
C GLU A 28 2.19 15.53 4.84
N PHE A 29 2.28 15.83 3.54
CA PHE A 29 3.54 15.86 2.81
C PHE A 29 4.07 17.29 2.74
N ARG A 30 5.34 17.51 3.11
CA ARG A 30 5.97 18.82 3.15
C ARG A 30 7.25 18.86 2.34
N GLY A 31 7.45 19.98 1.66
CA GLY A 31 8.61 20.21 0.81
C GLY A 31 8.48 19.54 -0.55
N ALA A 32 9.36 19.92 -1.45
CA ALA A 32 9.58 19.30 -2.74
C ALA A 32 11.10 19.32 -2.99
N TYR A 33 11.73 18.19 -2.75
CA TYR A 33 13.18 18.03 -2.80
C TYR A 33 13.58 17.30 -4.07
N LYS A 34 14.66 17.72 -4.71
CA LYS A 34 15.14 17.11 -5.95
C LYS A 34 15.72 15.71 -5.75
N THR A 35 16.19 15.42 -4.54
CA THR A 35 16.85 14.16 -4.22
C THR A 35 16.28 13.54 -2.95
N TRP A 36 16.36 12.21 -2.88
CA TRP A 36 16.02 11.46 -1.68
C TRP A 36 16.83 11.88 -0.46
N ALA A 37 18.15 12.12 -0.66
CA ALA A 37 19.04 12.50 0.41
C ALA A 37 18.63 13.83 1.09
N GLU A 38 18.16 14.82 0.30
CA GLU A 38 17.66 16.08 0.83
C GLU A 38 16.41 15.91 1.71
N ALA A 39 15.47 15.06 1.28
CA ALA A 39 14.28 14.74 2.06
C ALA A 39 14.64 13.92 3.32
N LYS A 40 15.52 12.92 3.17
CA LYS A 40 15.98 12.04 4.26
C LYS A 40 16.68 12.82 5.38
N ALA A 41 17.48 13.84 5.02
CA ALA A 41 18.13 14.71 6.01
C ALA A 41 17.15 15.52 6.88
N ARG A 42 15.86 15.58 6.49
CA ARG A 42 14.78 16.30 7.21
C ARG A 42 13.73 15.38 7.80
N ALA A 43 13.82 14.09 7.50
CA ALA A 43 12.92 13.05 7.98
C ALA A 43 13.55 12.25 9.13
N GLY A 44 12.71 11.55 9.87
CA GLY A 44 13.12 10.49 10.80
C GLY A 44 13.33 9.15 10.08
N SER A 45 13.16 8.04 10.80
CA SER A 45 13.31 6.68 10.28
C SER A 45 11.99 5.90 10.39
N TYR A 46 11.68 5.12 9.35
CA TYR A 46 10.57 4.15 9.37
C TYR A 46 10.87 2.90 10.23
N ALA A 47 12.14 2.66 10.58
CA ALA A 47 12.57 1.46 11.29
C ALA A 47 12.32 1.52 12.82
N ALA A 48 11.37 2.34 13.30
CA ALA A 48 11.06 2.42 14.72
C ALA A 48 10.38 1.12 15.21
N PRO A 49 10.85 0.49 16.30
CA PRO A 49 10.25 -0.73 16.87
C PRO A 49 8.75 -0.60 17.15
N ASP A 50 8.30 0.61 17.47
CA ASP A 50 6.90 0.92 17.78
C ASP A 50 5.96 0.73 16.59
N ILE A 51 6.46 0.82 15.35
CA ILE A 51 5.65 0.65 14.14
C ILE A 51 5.23 -0.80 14.00
N LEU A 52 6.18 -1.75 14.07
CA LEU A 52 5.86 -3.18 14.01
C LEU A 52 4.86 -3.59 15.09
N ALA A 53 5.05 -3.13 16.34
CA ALA A 53 4.15 -3.47 17.45
C ALA A 53 2.70 -3.02 17.15
N ARG A 54 2.50 -1.82 16.61
CA ARG A 54 1.17 -1.30 16.25
C ARG A 54 0.55 -2.03 15.05
N VAL A 55 1.35 -2.29 14.01
CA VAL A 55 0.89 -3.06 12.85
C VAL A 55 0.48 -4.47 13.28
N LEU A 56 1.28 -5.11 14.14
CA LEU A 56 0.99 -6.45 14.68
C LEU A 56 -0.31 -6.45 15.51
N GLU A 57 -0.50 -5.47 16.40
CA GLU A 57 -1.75 -5.33 17.15
C GLU A 57 -2.96 -5.21 16.25
N GLY A 58 -2.88 -4.36 15.22
CA GLY A 58 -3.94 -4.17 14.22
C GLY A 58 -4.23 -5.44 13.43
N ALA A 59 -3.19 -6.09 12.91
CA ALA A 59 -3.34 -7.33 12.12
C ALA A 59 -3.89 -8.50 12.96
N LEU A 60 -3.49 -8.63 14.23
CA LEU A 60 -4.06 -9.61 15.16
C LEU A 60 -5.53 -9.32 15.51
N ALA A 61 -5.92 -8.06 15.59
CA ALA A 61 -7.32 -7.69 15.76
C ALA A 61 -8.18 -8.14 14.55
N VAL A 62 -7.65 -7.99 13.33
CA VAL A 62 -8.30 -8.49 12.11
C VAL A 62 -8.35 -10.01 12.09
N LYS A 63 -7.24 -10.70 12.30
CA LYS A 63 -7.17 -12.16 12.34
C LYS A 63 -8.17 -12.77 13.34
N SER A 64 -8.32 -12.15 14.51
CA SER A 64 -9.27 -12.62 15.56
C SER A 64 -10.72 -12.19 15.33
N GLY A 65 -11.04 -11.46 14.25
CA GLY A 65 -12.39 -10.97 13.97
C GLY A 65 -12.83 -9.77 14.83
N ARG A 66 -11.94 -9.19 15.65
CA ARG A 66 -12.22 -7.97 16.41
C ARG A 66 -12.24 -6.70 15.55
N ALA A 67 -11.62 -6.74 14.40
CA ALA A 67 -11.69 -5.72 13.36
C ALA A 67 -11.96 -6.37 12.00
N ALA A 68 -12.55 -5.61 11.08
CA ALA A 68 -12.82 -6.10 9.72
C ALA A 68 -11.57 -6.06 8.83
N PHE A 69 -10.78 -5.01 8.95
CA PHE A 69 -9.47 -4.84 8.32
C PHE A 69 -8.65 -3.79 9.09
N GLU A 70 -7.37 -3.70 8.78
CA GLU A 70 -6.49 -2.62 9.23
C GLU A 70 -5.85 -1.92 8.02
N ARG A 71 -5.49 -0.66 8.18
CA ARG A 71 -4.71 0.12 7.21
C ARG A 71 -3.85 1.12 7.97
N ASP A 72 -2.56 1.10 7.71
CA ASP A 72 -1.58 1.99 8.33
C ASP A 72 -1.68 1.96 9.88
N SER A 73 -1.81 0.75 10.46
CA SER A 73 -2.01 0.48 11.91
C SER A 73 -3.36 0.96 12.49
N VAL A 74 -4.28 1.46 11.66
CA VAL A 74 -5.64 1.84 12.09
C VAL A 74 -6.60 0.70 11.80
N THR A 75 -7.34 0.24 12.81
CA THR A 75 -8.35 -0.81 12.67
C THR A 75 -9.72 -0.25 12.34
N PHE A 76 -10.47 -0.98 11.51
CA PHE A 76 -11.82 -0.60 11.06
C PHE A 76 -12.81 -1.70 11.44
N ALA A 77 -13.95 -1.30 12.00
CA ALA A 77 -14.98 -2.23 12.47
C ALA A 77 -15.86 -2.81 11.34
N ARG A 78 -15.86 -2.20 10.17
CA ARG A 78 -16.67 -2.63 9.02
C ARG A 78 -15.76 -2.83 7.80
N PRO A 79 -16.02 -3.85 6.97
CA PRO A 79 -15.33 -4.01 5.70
C PRO A 79 -15.50 -2.77 4.82
N GLU A 80 -14.42 -2.34 4.20
CA GLU A 80 -14.41 -1.25 3.22
C GLU A 80 -13.89 -1.79 1.90
N LEU A 81 -14.69 -1.67 0.85
CA LEU A 81 -14.33 -2.14 -0.48
C LEU A 81 -13.25 -1.25 -1.09
N ASN A 82 -12.06 -1.80 -1.28
CA ASN A 82 -11.08 -1.23 -2.19
C ASN A 82 -11.40 -1.69 -3.61
N GLY A 83 -12.38 -1.02 -4.24
CA GLY A 83 -12.92 -1.41 -5.55
C GLY A 83 -11.85 -1.57 -6.64
N PRO A 84 -10.94 -0.59 -6.83
CA PRO A 84 -9.87 -0.71 -7.81
C PRO A 84 -8.97 -1.93 -7.61
N LEU A 85 -8.52 -2.20 -6.38
CA LEU A 85 -7.66 -3.35 -6.09
C LEU A 85 -8.41 -4.67 -6.29
N VAL A 86 -9.66 -4.77 -5.80
CA VAL A 86 -10.49 -5.97 -5.99
C VAL A 86 -10.77 -6.22 -7.48
N ALA A 87 -11.03 -5.18 -8.26
CA ALA A 87 -11.22 -5.30 -9.71
C ALA A 87 -9.94 -5.81 -10.40
N ALA A 88 -8.77 -5.27 -10.06
CA ALA A 88 -7.50 -5.70 -10.62
C ALA A 88 -7.18 -7.17 -10.27
N LEU A 89 -7.35 -7.57 -9.00
CA LEU A 89 -7.15 -8.96 -8.56
C LEU A 89 -8.14 -9.92 -9.22
N SER A 90 -9.41 -9.53 -9.36
CA SER A 90 -10.43 -10.33 -10.05
C SER A 90 -10.13 -10.49 -11.54
N TYR A 91 -9.63 -9.43 -12.19
CA TYR A 91 -9.18 -9.49 -13.57
C TYR A 91 -8.04 -10.50 -13.73
N VAL A 92 -7.02 -10.43 -12.88
CA VAL A 92 -5.88 -11.38 -12.91
C VAL A 92 -6.38 -12.81 -12.72
N ALA A 93 -7.19 -13.07 -11.69
CA ALA A 93 -7.75 -14.41 -11.42
C ALA A 93 -8.54 -14.96 -12.63
N SER A 94 -9.33 -14.11 -13.28
CA SER A 94 -10.08 -14.49 -14.50
C SER A 94 -9.16 -14.76 -15.70
N ALA A 95 -8.13 -13.95 -15.88
CA ALA A 95 -7.23 -14.05 -17.02
C ALA A 95 -6.27 -15.25 -16.92
N THR A 96 -5.92 -15.68 -15.72
CA THR A 96 -5.05 -16.86 -15.49
C THR A 96 -5.85 -18.16 -15.43
N GLY A 97 -7.17 -18.09 -15.16
CA GLY A 97 -8.07 -19.24 -15.16
C GLY A 97 -7.82 -20.27 -14.06
N GLY A 98 -7.05 -19.91 -13.03
CA GLY A 98 -6.63 -20.78 -11.94
C GLY A 98 -6.75 -20.13 -10.55
N PRO A 99 -6.02 -20.65 -9.56
CA PRO A 99 -5.87 -19.98 -8.28
C PRO A 99 -5.21 -18.61 -8.47
N LEU A 100 -5.57 -17.65 -7.64
CA LEU A 100 -4.92 -16.34 -7.61
C LEU A 100 -3.69 -16.40 -6.67
N ARG A 101 -2.49 -16.30 -7.23
CA ARG A 101 -1.22 -16.36 -6.50
C ARG A 101 -0.60 -14.96 -6.50
N VAL A 102 -0.66 -14.30 -5.35
CA VAL A 102 -0.20 -12.92 -5.18
C VAL A 102 1.17 -12.90 -4.50
N LEU A 103 2.11 -12.17 -5.07
CA LEU A 103 3.38 -11.79 -4.46
C LEU A 103 3.28 -10.32 -4.04
N ASP A 104 3.14 -10.05 -2.75
CA ASP A 104 2.89 -8.72 -2.17
C ASP A 104 4.18 -8.14 -1.59
N PHE A 105 4.79 -7.21 -2.31
CA PHE A 105 6.01 -6.54 -1.89
C PHE A 105 5.70 -5.36 -0.95
N GLY A 106 6.23 -5.40 0.27
CA GLY A 106 5.93 -4.42 1.31
C GLY A 106 4.52 -4.55 1.87
N GLY A 107 3.96 -5.77 1.87
CA GLY A 107 2.58 -6.05 2.28
C GLY A 107 2.37 -6.07 3.80
N ALA A 108 3.35 -5.68 4.61
CA ALA A 108 3.33 -5.70 6.07
C ALA A 108 2.88 -7.06 6.62
N LEU A 109 1.78 -7.13 7.36
CA LEU A 109 1.20 -8.38 7.87
C LEU A 109 -0.10 -8.79 7.14
N GLY A 110 -0.20 -8.41 5.84
CA GLY A 110 -1.27 -8.83 4.94
C GLY A 110 -2.45 -7.86 4.87
N ALA A 111 -2.25 -6.56 5.11
CA ALA A 111 -3.32 -5.56 5.08
C ALA A 111 -4.14 -5.62 3.77
N SER A 112 -3.48 -5.68 2.61
CA SER A 112 -4.14 -5.79 1.30
C SER A 112 -4.94 -7.10 1.15
N TYR A 113 -4.45 -8.21 1.67
CA TYR A 113 -5.17 -9.49 1.70
C TYR A 113 -6.44 -9.39 2.52
N TRP A 114 -6.33 -8.97 3.78
CA TRP A 114 -7.46 -8.89 4.70
C TRP A 114 -8.56 -7.94 4.20
N GLN A 115 -8.17 -6.82 3.61
CA GLN A 115 -9.12 -5.87 3.03
C GLN A 115 -9.82 -6.42 1.78
N SER A 116 -9.10 -7.15 0.91
CA SER A 116 -9.63 -7.60 -0.38
C SER A 116 -10.41 -8.91 -0.29
N ARG A 117 -9.98 -9.84 0.57
CA ARG A 117 -10.51 -11.21 0.65
C ARG A 117 -12.04 -11.29 0.79
N PRO A 118 -12.72 -10.46 1.59
CA PRO A 118 -14.18 -10.50 1.72
C PRO A 118 -14.94 -10.17 0.43
N PHE A 119 -14.31 -9.50 -0.52
CA PHE A 119 -14.92 -9.04 -1.77
C PHE A 119 -14.50 -9.86 -3.00
N LEU A 120 -13.56 -10.76 -2.86
CA LEU A 120 -13.20 -11.72 -3.89
C LEU A 120 -14.12 -12.94 -3.82
N SER A 121 -14.41 -13.55 -4.98
CA SER A 121 -15.26 -14.75 -5.00
C SER A 121 -14.74 -15.82 -4.03
N PRO A 122 -15.62 -16.45 -3.22
CA PRO A 122 -15.23 -17.51 -2.32
C PRO A 122 -14.70 -18.75 -3.04
N THR A 123 -15.01 -18.89 -4.33
CA THR A 123 -14.54 -20.01 -5.18
C THR A 123 -13.11 -19.82 -5.69
N VAL A 124 -12.58 -18.59 -5.62
CA VAL A 124 -11.18 -18.32 -5.98
C VAL A 124 -10.28 -18.81 -4.86
N ASN A 125 -9.47 -19.82 -5.16
CA ASN A 125 -8.40 -20.23 -4.27
C ASN A 125 -7.29 -19.19 -4.32
N ILE A 126 -6.88 -18.67 -3.17
CA ILE A 126 -5.91 -17.57 -3.06
C ILE A 126 -4.72 -18.04 -2.22
N THR A 127 -3.51 -17.83 -2.75
CA THR A 127 -2.27 -17.84 -1.98
C THR A 127 -1.68 -16.44 -1.99
N TRP A 128 -1.10 -16.02 -0.85
CA TRP A 128 -0.61 -14.65 -0.70
C TRP A 128 0.75 -14.65 -0.01
N ASP A 129 1.77 -14.38 -0.78
CA ASP A 129 3.14 -14.36 -0.34
C ASP A 129 3.59 -12.92 -0.13
N ILE A 130 4.09 -12.63 1.05
CA ILE A 130 4.49 -11.29 1.46
C ILE A 130 6.01 -11.24 1.54
N VAL A 131 6.59 -10.27 0.85
CA VAL A 131 8.02 -9.95 0.94
C VAL A 131 8.19 -8.71 1.79
N GLU A 132 8.90 -8.85 2.92
CA GLU A 132 9.03 -7.79 3.91
C GLU A 132 10.37 -7.80 4.64
N GLN A 133 10.58 -6.76 5.46
CA GLN A 133 11.76 -6.63 6.33
C GLN A 133 11.84 -7.80 7.33
N PRO A 134 13.05 -8.19 7.77
CA PRO A 134 13.24 -9.40 8.59
C PRO A 134 12.39 -9.45 9.88
N ASN A 135 12.15 -8.30 10.53
CA ASN A 135 11.33 -8.22 11.72
C ASN A 135 9.83 -8.46 11.44
N PHE A 136 9.31 -7.99 10.29
CA PHE A 136 7.95 -8.28 9.84
C PHE A 136 7.82 -9.74 9.40
N VAL A 137 8.81 -10.28 8.71
CA VAL A 137 8.85 -11.71 8.33
C VAL A 137 8.82 -12.61 9.56
N ALA A 138 9.61 -12.30 10.60
CA ALA A 138 9.63 -13.05 11.84
C ALA A 138 8.25 -13.01 12.53
N ALA A 139 7.66 -11.83 12.71
CA ALA A 139 6.34 -11.67 13.31
C ALA A 139 5.24 -12.34 12.47
N GLY A 140 5.31 -12.25 11.14
CA GLY A 140 4.38 -12.89 10.23
C GLY A 140 4.39 -14.41 10.36
N ARG A 141 5.57 -15.02 10.36
CA ARG A 141 5.76 -16.48 10.53
C ARG A 141 5.31 -16.96 11.91
N GLU A 142 5.53 -16.16 12.97
CA GLU A 142 5.10 -16.51 14.33
C GLU A 142 3.58 -16.44 14.51
N HIS A 143 2.95 -15.41 13.98
CA HIS A 143 1.55 -15.11 14.35
C HIS A 143 0.52 -15.44 13.27
N PHE A 144 0.94 -15.73 12.02
CA PHE A 144 0.03 -15.95 10.88
C PHE A 144 0.27 -17.28 10.14
N ALA A 145 1.02 -18.24 10.72
CA ALA A 145 1.30 -19.54 10.12
C ALA A 145 0.06 -20.39 9.81
N ASP A 146 -1.07 -20.13 10.47
CA ASP A 146 -2.37 -20.78 10.31
C ASP A 146 -3.30 -20.06 9.31
N THR A 147 -2.77 -19.11 8.55
CA THR A 147 -3.50 -18.34 7.54
C THR A 147 -2.96 -18.66 6.13
N PRO A 148 -3.64 -18.20 5.05
CA PRO A 148 -3.09 -18.31 3.69
C PRO A 148 -1.87 -17.44 3.40
N LEU A 149 -1.40 -16.65 4.38
CA LEU A 149 -0.26 -15.77 4.23
C LEU A 149 1.05 -16.52 4.46
N ARG A 150 2.04 -16.30 3.59
CA ARG A 150 3.41 -16.76 3.77
C ARG A 150 4.37 -15.57 3.70
N PHE A 151 5.49 -15.63 4.42
CA PHE A 151 6.39 -14.49 4.59
C PHE A 151 7.80 -14.82 4.17
N PHE A 152 8.40 -13.96 3.35
CA PHE A 152 9.70 -14.11 2.72
C PHE A 152 10.55 -12.84 2.88
N GLY A 153 11.86 -13.00 2.93
CA GLY A 153 12.80 -11.88 3.01
C GLY A 153 13.08 -11.23 1.66
N THR A 154 12.91 -11.97 0.56
CA THR A 154 13.20 -11.49 -0.80
C THR A 154 12.16 -12.00 -1.81
N ILE A 155 12.04 -11.29 -2.93
CA ILE A 155 11.22 -11.73 -4.08
C ILE A 155 11.72 -13.08 -4.59
N GLN A 156 13.03 -13.27 -4.68
CA GLN A 156 13.65 -14.50 -5.16
C GLN A 156 13.32 -15.71 -4.27
N GLU A 157 13.31 -15.55 -2.94
CA GLU A 157 12.89 -16.60 -2.02
C GLU A 157 11.43 -17.00 -2.24
N ALA A 158 10.54 -16.04 -2.43
CA ALA A 158 9.13 -16.30 -2.69
C ALA A 158 8.93 -17.01 -4.04
N GLU A 159 9.57 -16.54 -5.11
CA GLU A 159 9.48 -17.13 -6.44
C GLU A 159 10.11 -18.53 -6.51
N ALA A 160 11.14 -18.81 -5.70
CA ALA A 160 11.70 -20.17 -5.59
C ALA A 160 10.73 -21.13 -4.88
N ALA A 161 9.83 -20.63 -4.03
CA ALA A 161 8.85 -21.43 -3.30
C ALA A 161 7.61 -21.78 -4.12
N THR A 162 7.16 -20.87 -4.99
CA THR A 162 5.99 -21.07 -5.87
C THR A 162 5.97 -20.06 -7.01
N GLU A 163 5.19 -20.37 -8.05
CA GLU A 163 4.86 -19.41 -9.10
C GLU A 163 3.83 -18.40 -8.61
N HIS A 164 3.86 -17.18 -9.17
CA HIS A 164 2.91 -16.12 -8.87
C HIS A 164 2.28 -15.57 -10.15
N ASP A 165 1.02 -15.14 -10.03
CA ASP A 165 0.26 -14.55 -11.14
C ASP A 165 0.42 -13.03 -11.18
N VAL A 166 0.67 -12.41 -10.04
CA VAL A 166 0.80 -10.96 -9.92
C VAL A 166 1.78 -10.56 -8.83
N LEU A 167 2.66 -9.60 -9.17
CA LEU A 167 3.41 -8.82 -8.20
C LEU A 167 2.55 -7.61 -7.81
N LEU A 168 2.29 -7.45 -6.52
CA LEU A 168 1.57 -6.31 -5.95
C LEU A 168 2.56 -5.42 -5.17
N ALA A 169 2.50 -4.11 -5.38
CA ALA A 169 3.17 -3.10 -4.57
C ALA A 169 2.15 -2.03 -4.16
N SER A 170 1.65 -2.13 -2.93
CA SER A 170 0.58 -1.27 -2.41
C SER A 170 1.13 -0.23 -1.45
N GLY A 171 1.25 1.03 -1.90
CA GLY A 171 1.70 2.14 -1.07
C GLY A 171 3.12 1.98 -0.52
N VAL A 172 4.01 1.29 -1.23
CA VAL A 172 5.37 1.00 -0.78
C VAL A 172 6.44 1.66 -1.64
N ILE A 173 6.22 1.77 -2.95
CA ILE A 173 7.25 2.19 -3.89
C ILE A 173 7.77 3.60 -3.63
N GLN A 174 6.92 4.49 -3.16
CA GLN A 174 7.29 5.85 -2.81
C GLN A 174 8.24 5.94 -1.63
N TYR A 175 8.36 4.89 -0.81
CA TYR A 175 9.24 4.84 0.36
C TYR A 175 10.56 4.13 0.10
N LEU A 176 10.80 3.68 -1.12
CA LEU A 176 12.09 3.12 -1.52
C LEU A 176 13.06 4.25 -1.89
N GLU A 177 14.28 4.22 -1.35
CA GLU A 177 15.34 5.16 -1.74
C GLU A 177 15.65 5.05 -3.25
N ASN A 178 15.66 3.83 -3.78
CA ASN A 178 15.80 3.53 -5.20
C ASN A 178 14.58 2.73 -5.72
N PRO A 179 13.51 3.40 -6.13
CA PRO A 179 12.32 2.72 -6.67
C PRO A 179 12.60 1.97 -7.98
N GLY A 180 13.63 2.37 -8.73
CA GLY A 180 14.07 1.69 -9.96
C GLY A 180 14.42 0.23 -9.73
N TRP A 181 14.98 -0.09 -8.58
CA TRP A 181 15.27 -1.48 -8.21
C TRP A 181 14.02 -2.38 -8.25
N LEU A 182 12.88 -1.92 -7.72
CA LEU A 182 11.65 -2.74 -7.73
C LEU A 182 11.12 -2.92 -9.15
N PHE A 183 11.25 -1.92 -10.02
CA PHE A 183 10.89 -2.07 -11.44
C PHE A 183 11.75 -3.12 -12.13
N ASP A 184 13.06 -3.14 -11.84
CA ASP A 184 13.96 -4.16 -12.38
C ASP A 184 13.61 -5.57 -11.84
N GLN A 185 13.26 -5.68 -10.56
CA GLN A 185 12.74 -6.95 -10.00
C GLN A 185 11.44 -7.38 -10.68
N ALA A 186 10.49 -6.46 -10.88
CA ALA A 186 9.23 -6.76 -11.55
C ALA A 186 9.43 -7.23 -13.01
N LYS A 187 10.39 -6.63 -13.72
CA LYS A 187 10.78 -7.06 -15.07
C LYS A 187 11.41 -8.44 -15.08
N ALA A 188 12.27 -8.75 -14.11
CA ALA A 188 12.93 -10.04 -13.98
C ALA A 188 12.01 -11.15 -13.47
N SER A 189 10.99 -10.79 -12.67
CA SER A 189 10.00 -11.70 -12.09
C SER A 189 9.28 -12.52 -13.15
N SER A 190 8.85 -13.73 -12.80
CA SER A 190 7.98 -14.57 -13.63
C SER A 190 6.52 -14.13 -13.64
N CYS A 191 6.12 -13.19 -12.77
CA CYS A 191 4.75 -12.68 -12.67
C CYS A 191 4.29 -12.05 -14.00
N PRO A 192 3.19 -12.53 -14.62
CA PRO A 192 2.66 -11.93 -15.83
C PRO A 192 1.99 -10.57 -15.59
N TYR A 193 1.63 -10.27 -14.34
CA TYR A 193 0.99 -9.01 -13.99
C TYR A 193 1.75 -8.27 -12.90
N PHE A 194 1.68 -6.92 -12.94
CA PHE A 194 2.21 -6.04 -11.92
C PHE A 194 1.15 -5.00 -11.53
N ILE A 195 0.80 -4.97 -10.23
CA ILE A 195 -0.12 -3.97 -9.67
C ILE A 195 0.69 -2.98 -8.84
N LEU A 196 0.60 -1.71 -9.24
CA LEU A 196 1.04 -0.56 -8.45
C LEU A 196 -0.21 0.13 -7.93
N THR A 197 -0.41 0.21 -6.63
CA THR A 197 -1.57 0.91 -6.05
C THR A 197 -1.15 1.84 -4.92
N ARG A 198 -1.96 2.85 -4.63
CA ARG A 198 -1.58 3.99 -3.78
C ARG A 198 -0.29 4.66 -4.27
N LEU A 199 -0.15 4.69 -5.57
CA LEU A 199 1.00 5.25 -6.27
C LEU A 199 0.81 6.76 -6.41
N PRO A 200 1.66 7.61 -5.78
CA PRO A 200 1.51 9.06 -5.85
C PRO A 200 2.07 9.59 -7.17
N LEU A 201 1.18 10.03 -8.06
CA LEU A 201 1.54 10.61 -9.35
C LEU A 201 1.22 12.11 -9.38
N GLN A 202 2.02 12.83 -10.14
CA GLN A 202 1.77 14.20 -10.58
C GLN A 202 1.68 14.25 -12.10
N GLU A 203 0.81 15.12 -12.62
CA GLU A 203 0.53 15.16 -14.04
C GLU A 203 1.63 15.89 -14.85
N THR A 204 2.38 16.77 -14.20
CA THR A 204 3.44 17.55 -14.85
C THR A 204 4.58 17.83 -13.90
N GLY A 205 5.81 17.82 -14.41
CA GLY A 205 7.00 18.18 -13.65
C GLY A 205 8.13 17.17 -13.76
N SER A 206 8.80 16.92 -12.68
CA SER A 206 9.81 15.87 -12.51
C SER A 206 9.59 15.17 -11.18
N ASP A 207 10.05 13.94 -11.05
CA ASP A 207 10.04 13.23 -9.77
C ASP A 207 10.64 14.14 -8.68
N TYR A 208 9.97 14.19 -7.52
CA TYR A 208 10.50 14.87 -6.34
C TYR A 208 10.21 14.07 -5.09
N ALA A 209 11.02 14.25 -4.05
CA ALA A 209 10.77 13.69 -2.74
C ALA A 209 10.15 14.76 -1.82
N ALA A 210 9.21 14.34 -0.97
CA ALA A 210 8.67 15.14 0.13
C ALA A 210 8.96 14.45 1.47
N VAL A 211 8.76 15.15 2.57
CA VAL A 211 8.73 14.54 3.90
C VAL A 211 7.28 14.31 4.31
N GLU A 212 6.92 13.07 4.49
CA GLU A 212 5.64 12.68 5.06
C GLU A 212 5.67 12.87 6.56
N HIS A 213 4.62 13.48 7.09
CA HIS A 213 4.38 13.64 8.53
C HIS A 213 3.17 12.77 8.91
N VAL A 214 3.43 11.65 9.56
CA VAL A 214 2.36 10.78 10.07
C VAL A 214 1.68 11.47 11.26
N PRO A 215 0.34 11.53 11.29
CA PRO A 215 -0.37 12.10 12.42
C PRO A 215 -0.04 11.37 13.74
N PRO A 216 0.17 12.08 14.85
CA PRO A 216 0.43 11.45 16.16
C PRO A 216 -0.69 10.52 16.65
N SER A 217 -1.90 10.63 16.09
CA SER A 217 -3.01 9.70 16.36
C SER A 217 -2.78 8.30 15.78
N ILE A 218 -1.89 8.17 14.80
CA ILE A 218 -1.46 6.89 14.21
C ILE A 218 -0.17 6.47 14.93
N TYR A 219 0.94 7.15 14.63
CA TYR A 219 2.21 7.08 15.35
C TYR A 219 3.04 8.32 14.98
N GLN A 220 4.00 8.70 15.83
CA GLN A 220 4.85 9.85 15.56
C GLN A 220 6.05 9.43 14.71
N ALA A 221 5.97 9.66 13.40
CA ALA A 221 7.07 9.42 12.49
C ALA A 221 7.08 10.43 11.34
N THR A 222 8.26 10.62 10.75
CA THR A 222 8.44 11.32 9.49
C THR A 222 9.40 10.53 8.63
N TYR A 223 9.12 10.40 7.34
CA TYR A 223 9.98 9.70 6.39
C TYR A 223 9.86 10.32 4.99
N PRO A 224 10.90 10.16 4.14
CA PRO A 224 10.84 10.66 2.79
C PRO A 224 9.87 9.82 1.97
N ALA A 225 9.19 10.47 1.01
CA ALA A 225 8.33 9.82 0.05
C ALA A 225 8.48 10.46 -1.32
N TRP A 226 8.61 9.63 -2.37
CA TRP A 226 8.62 10.08 -3.75
C TRP A 226 7.23 10.43 -4.25
N PHE A 227 7.16 11.45 -5.09
CA PHE A 227 6.07 11.76 -6.00
C PHE A 227 6.61 11.64 -7.42
N PHE A 228 5.97 10.81 -8.24
CA PHE A 228 6.45 10.47 -9.57
C PHE A 228 5.77 11.30 -10.65
N ASP A 229 6.51 11.75 -11.64
CA ASP A 229 5.94 12.24 -12.89
C ASP A 229 5.30 11.07 -13.64
N ARG A 230 4.00 11.18 -13.94
CA ARG A 230 3.19 10.11 -14.56
C ARG A 230 3.81 9.64 -15.87
N GLU A 231 4.14 10.55 -16.75
CA GLU A 231 4.65 10.21 -18.08
C GLU A 231 6.09 9.68 -18.02
N ALA A 232 6.93 10.21 -17.14
CA ALA A 232 8.28 9.72 -16.95
C ALA A 232 8.29 8.30 -16.37
N LEU A 233 7.41 8.02 -15.40
CA LEU A 233 7.26 6.68 -14.83
C LEU A 233 6.73 5.69 -15.87
N TRP A 234 5.69 6.08 -16.63
CA TRP A 234 5.14 5.22 -17.68
C TRP A 234 6.17 4.89 -18.76
N ARG A 235 7.00 5.86 -19.18
CA ARG A 235 8.10 5.62 -20.15
C ARG A 235 9.10 4.58 -19.66
N ARG A 236 9.32 4.44 -18.37
CA ARG A 236 10.21 3.40 -17.79
C ARG A 236 9.61 2.00 -17.88
N LEU A 237 8.29 1.88 -17.92
CA LEU A 237 7.57 0.61 -17.82
C LEU A 237 7.00 0.14 -19.16
N ARG A 238 6.58 1.05 -20.04
CA ARG A 238 5.85 0.73 -21.29
C ARG A 238 6.62 -0.12 -22.30
N GLY A 239 7.94 -0.26 -22.16
CA GLY A 239 8.76 -1.16 -22.98
C GLY A 239 8.61 -2.63 -22.61
N ASP A 240 8.22 -2.92 -21.38
CA ASP A 240 8.10 -4.26 -20.82
C ASP A 240 6.65 -4.61 -20.48
N TYR A 241 5.78 -3.60 -20.34
CA TYR A 241 4.41 -3.75 -19.89
C TYR A 241 3.44 -2.98 -20.77
N GLU A 242 2.22 -3.50 -20.88
CA GLU A 242 1.04 -2.77 -21.36
C GLU A 242 0.16 -2.36 -20.16
N MET A 243 -0.50 -1.22 -20.28
CA MET A 243 -1.46 -0.72 -19.30
C MET A 243 -2.80 -1.40 -19.49
N VAL A 244 -3.27 -2.14 -18.48
CA VAL A 244 -4.61 -2.75 -18.47
C VAL A 244 -5.60 -1.81 -17.78
N PHE A 245 -5.25 -1.32 -16.60
CA PHE A 245 -6.03 -0.33 -15.85
C PHE A 245 -5.15 0.83 -15.41
N ASP A 246 -5.70 2.03 -15.51
CA ASP A 246 -5.20 3.25 -14.88
C ASP A 246 -6.40 3.91 -14.18
N VAL A 247 -6.44 3.84 -12.86
CA VAL A 247 -7.59 4.27 -12.06
C VAL A 247 -7.15 5.28 -11.00
N ASP A 248 -7.76 6.47 -11.03
CA ASP A 248 -7.61 7.45 -9.97
C ASP A 248 -8.37 6.98 -8.71
N LEU A 249 -7.65 6.82 -7.60
CA LEU A 249 -8.23 6.35 -6.34
C LEU A 249 -9.12 7.39 -5.66
N GLN A 250 -9.02 8.67 -6.04
CA GLN A 250 -9.86 9.74 -5.48
C GLN A 250 -11.27 9.82 -6.04
N GLN A 251 -11.53 9.23 -7.19
CA GLN A 251 -12.87 9.26 -7.80
C GLN A 251 -13.93 8.53 -6.97
N ASN A 252 -13.52 7.73 -5.99
CA ASN A 252 -14.40 7.16 -4.99
C ASN A 252 -14.47 8.11 -3.79
N ASN A 253 -15.62 8.75 -3.56
CA ASN A 253 -15.89 9.75 -2.50
C ASN A 253 -15.55 9.31 -1.06
N ASN A 254 -15.11 8.07 -0.85
CA ASN A 254 -14.70 7.49 0.43
C ASN A 254 -13.21 7.16 0.50
N SER A 255 -12.40 7.46 -0.53
CA SER A 255 -10.97 7.19 -0.47
C SER A 255 -10.31 8.11 0.56
N VAL A 256 -9.51 7.52 1.43
CA VAL A 256 -8.63 8.24 2.38
C VAL A 256 -7.26 8.53 1.78
N ASP A 257 -7.00 8.06 0.56
CA ASP A 257 -5.75 8.31 -0.13
C ASP A 257 -5.62 9.77 -0.53
N PRO A 258 -4.42 10.36 -0.42
CA PRO A 258 -4.17 11.74 -0.85
C PRO A 258 -4.45 11.95 -2.35
N PRO A 259 -4.66 13.20 -2.79
CA PRO A 259 -4.78 13.55 -4.20
C PRO A 259 -3.64 12.98 -5.05
N GLY A 260 -3.95 12.57 -6.27
CA GLY A 260 -2.97 12.06 -7.23
C GLY A 260 -2.54 10.61 -7.01
N HIS A 261 -3.16 9.88 -6.06
CA HIS A 261 -2.89 8.45 -5.91
C HIS A 261 -3.72 7.64 -6.91
N VAL A 262 -3.04 6.72 -7.60
CA VAL A 262 -3.65 5.86 -8.62
C VAL A 262 -3.43 4.39 -8.33
N LEU A 263 -4.18 3.55 -9.06
CA LEU A 263 -3.87 2.14 -9.27
C LEU A 263 -3.55 1.92 -10.75
N TRP A 264 -2.40 1.31 -11.02
CA TRP A 264 -2.03 0.75 -12.31
C TRP A 264 -2.04 -0.77 -12.25
N LEU A 265 -2.79 -1.42 -13.14
CA LEU A 265 -2.63 -2.83 -13.46
C LEU A 265 -1.89 -2.93 -14.78
N LEU A 266 -0.74 -3.56 -14.74
CA LEU A 266 0.16 -3.74 -15.87
C LEU A 266 0.23 -5.22 -16.23
N ARG A 267 0.23 -5.53 -17.53
CA ARG A 267 0.47 -6.87 -18.07
C ARG A 267 1.82 -6.90 -18.78
N LYS A 268 2.64 -7.89 -18.45
CA LYS A 268 3.95 -8.08 -19.07
C LYS A 268 3.80 -8.37 -20.57
N GLN A 269 4.56 -7.68 -21.40
CA GLN A 269 4.62 -7.95 -22.84
C GLN A 269 5.40 -9.26 -23.07
N ARG A 270 4.95 -10.02 -24.06
CA ARG A 270 5.58 -11.30 -24.45
C ARG A 270 6.80 -11.07 -25.30
#